data_678a945d8c1866b5ee3ec7bef4d2ac8b
#
_entry.id   678a945d8c1866b5ee3ec7bef4d2ac8b
#
_cell.length_a   1.000
_cell.length_b   1.000
_cell.length_c   1.000
_cell.angle_alpha   90.00
_cell.angle_beta   90.00
_cell.angle_gamma   90.00
#
_symmetry.space_group_name_H-M   'P 1'
#
loop_
_entity.id
_entity.type
_entity.pdbx_description
1 polymer ?
#
loop_
_entity_poly.entity_id
_entity_poly.type
_entity_poly.pdbx_seq_one_letter_code
_entity_poly.pdbx_strand_id
1 'polypeptide(L)'
;MHIGYARISTSDQNLDLQITALKKAECKKIYEDQLSGLKADRPGLQNALDQLREGDTFIVWKLDRLGRSVKGLIDFVSELEKKKVHFKSLTDHIDTSTPMGRFFFHILASMAQMERDLIAERTRAGLDAARQRGRVGGRKRQMTPSKIESAKKLLANGIPPKEVANNLGVSI
;
A
#
# COMPACT_ATOMS: atom_id res chain seq x y z
N MET A 1 -10.49 2.27 26.40
CA MET A 1 -9.72 3.52 26.70
C MET A 1 -9.32 4.20 25.39
N HIS A 2 -8.77 5.46 25.46
CA HIS A 2 -8.28 6.13 24.27
C HIS A 2 -6.76 5.95 24.12
N ILE A 3 -6.32 5.49 22.95
CA ILE A 3 -4.91 5.35 22.57
C ILE A 3 -4.66 6.24 21.36
N GLY A 4 -3.74 7.19 21.50
CA GLY A 4 -3.40 8.15 20.46
C GLY A 4 -2.19 7.71 19.65
N TYR A 5 -2.15 8.09 18.37
CA TYR A 5 -0.99 7.92 17.52
C TYR A 5 -0.67 9.21 16.76
N ALA A 6 0.59 9.62 16.84
CA ALA A 6 1.14 10.77 16.13
C ALA A 6 2.26 10.33 15.18
N ARG A 7 2.35 10.98 14.02
CA ARG A 7 3.43 10.71 13.06
C ARG A 7 3.96 12.02 12.48
N ILE A 8 5.28 12.13 12.45
CA ILE A 8 5.96 13.24 11.78
C ILE A 8 6.91 12.73 10.69
N SER A 9 7.13 13.57 9.68
CA SER A 9 8.30 13.48 8.81
C SER A 9 9.40 14.38 9.39
N THR A 10 10.67 14.16 9.02
CA THR A 10 11.83 14.92 9.52
C THR A 10 11.75 16.44 9.29
N SER A 11 10.83 16.91 8.43
CA SER A 11 10.61 18.32 8.11
C SER A 11 9.36 18.92 8.78
N ASP A 12 8.63 18.16 9.58
CA ASP A 12 7.31 18.56 10.06
C ASP A 12 7.40 19.09 11.50
N GLN A 13 7.19 20.41 11.67
CA GLN A 13 7.19 21.09 12.98
C GLN A 13 5.88 20.87 13.78
N ASN A 14 4.99 19.99 13.33
CA ASN A 14 3.63 19.86 13.86
C ASN A 14 3.41 18.72 14.87
N LEU A 15 4.47 18.14 15.47
CA LEU A 15 4.29 17.08 16.49
C LEU A 15 3.55 17.60 17.72
N ASP A 16 3.92 18.77 18.22
CA ASP A 16 3.33 19.37 19.42
C ASP A 16 1.83 19.64 19.26
N LEU A 17 1.41 20.05 18.05
CA LEU A 17 -0.01 20.23 17.74
C LEU A 17 -0.79 18.91 17.79
N GLN A 18 -0.21 17.83 17.21
CA GLN A 18 -0.82 16.50 17.22
C GLN A 18 -0.93 15.98 18.66
N ILE A 19 0.16 16.05 19.43
CA ILE A 19 0.18 15.59 20.83
C ILE A 19 -0.82 16.39 21.67
N THR A 20 -0.87 17.72 21.50
CA THR A 20 -1.81 18.58 22.23
C THR A 20 -3.25 18.20 21.89
N ALA A 21 -3.58 17.96 20.62
CA ALA A 21 -4.90 17.54 20.20
C ALA A 21 -5.28 16.16 20.78
N LEU A 22 -4.34 15.21 20.75
CA LEU A 22 -4.54 13.86 21.32
C LEU A 22 -4.71 13.89 22.84
N LYS A 23 -3.96 14.76 23.55
CA LYS A 23 -4.16 14.99 24.99
C LYS A 23 -5.53 15.60 25.29
N LYS A 24 -5.99 16.58 24.51
CA LYS A 24 -7.35 17.15 24.61
C LYS A 24 -8.45 16.11 24.33
N ALA A 25 -8.17 15.10 23.48
CA ALA A 25 -9.05 13.96 23.24
C ALA A 25 -8.96 12.88 24.33
N GLU A 26 -8.33 13.18 25.48
CA GLU A 26 -8.18 12.31 26.64
C GLU A 26 -7.49 10.97 26.34
N CYS A 27 -6.52 10.96 25.42
CA CYS A 27 -5.69 9.79 25.17
C CYS A 27 -4.85 9.47 26.41
N LYS A 28 -5.04 8.27 26.97
CA LYS A 28 -4.26 7.79 28.13
C LYS A 28 -2.83 7.44 27.78
N LYS A 29 -2.60 6.98 26.55
CA LYS A 29 -1.28 6.68 25.98
C LYS A 29 -1.21 7.27 24.58
N ILE A 30 -0.06 7.85 24.24
CA ILE A 30 0.22 8.39 22.90
C ILE A 30 1.50 7.73 22.42
N TYR A 31 1.44 7.13 21.23
CA TYR A 31 2.58 6.55 20.54
C TYR A 31 2.95 7.43 19.35
N GLU A 32 4.23 7.48 19.06
CA GLU A 32 4.74 8.35 18.00
C GLU A 32 5.78 7.64 17.13
N ASP A 33 5.77 7.98 15.85
CA ASP A 33 6.79 7.59 14.89
C ASP A 33 7.36 8.81 14.17
N GLN A 34 8.68 8.84 14.09
CA GLN A 34 9.41 9.80 13.28
C GLN A 34 9.95 9.09 12.04
N LEU A 35 9.37 9.36 10.87
CA LEU A 35 9.79 8.76 9.62
C LEU A 35 10.88 9.60 8.97
N SER A 36 12.11 9.10 8.97
CA SER A 36 13.23 9.64 8.20
C SER A 36 13.41 8.84 6.90
N GLY A 37 13.14 9.46 5.75
CA GLY A 37 13.48 8.91 4.45
C GLY A 37 12.80 7.60 4.06
N LEU A 38 13.58 6.61 3.64
CA LEU A 38 13.14 5.34 3.02
C LEU A 38 12.62 4.27 4.00
N LYS A 39 12.73 4.45 5.32
CA LYS A 39 12.31 3.45 6.30
C LYS A 39 10.80 3.51 6.53
N ALA A 40 10.12 2.46 6.14
CA ALA A 40 8.67 2.28 6.31
C ALA A 40 8.28 1.71 7.70
N ASP A 41 9.27 1.40 8.56
CA ASP A 41 9.02 0.80 9.85
C ASP A 41 8.34 1.80 10.79
N ARG A 42 7.25 1.36 11.40
CA ARG A 42 6.41 2.16 12.32
C ARG A 42 6.27 1.44 13.66
N PRO A 43 7.35 1.38 14.44
CA PRO A 43 7.33 0.68 15.73
C PRO A 43 6.33 1.29 16.71
N GLY A 44 6.15 2.62 16.69
CA GLY A 44 5.15 3.30 17.50
C GLY A 44 3.72 2.89 17.15
N LEU A 45 3.41 2.78 15.85
CA LEU A 45 2.10 2.29 15.40
C LEU A 45 1.88 0.84 15.86
N GLN A 46 2.88 -0.03 15.66
CA GLN A 46 2.77 -1.43 16.08
C GLN A 46 2.57 -1.55 17.59
N ASN A 47 3.34 -0.83 18.39
CA ASN A 47 3.18 -0.78 19.84
C ASN A 47 1.80 -0.27 20.26
N ALA A 48 1.26 0.72 19.55
CA ALA A 48 -0.10 1.20 19.80
C ALA A 48 -1.13 0.10 19.53
N LEU A 49 -1.02 -0.62 18.40
CA LEU A 49 -1.93 -1.70 18.01
C LEU A 49 -1.90 -2.88 18.97
N ASP A 50 -0.72 -3.20 19.50
CA ASP A 50 -0.52 -4.31 20.47
C ASP A 50 -1.12 -4.00 21.85
N GLN A 51 -1.31 -2.73 22.17
CA GLN A 51 -1.94 -2.30 23.43
C GLN A 51 -3.47 -2.20 23.36
N LEU A 52 -4.05 -2.19 22.15
CA LEU A 52 -5.48 -2.03 21.97
C LEU A 52 -6.23 -3.32 22.38
N ARG A 53 -7.35 -3.10 23.08
CA ARG A 53 -8.28 -4.15 23.54
C ARG A 53 -9.68 -3.87 22.98
N GLU A 54 -10.54 -4.86 22.99
CA GLU A 54 -11.95 -4.72 22.64
C GLU A 54 -12.59 -3.54 23.41
N GLY A 55 -13.32 -2.68 22.73
CA GLY A 55 -13.95 -1.48 23.29
C GLY A 55 -13.04 -0.25 23.41
N ASP A 56 -11.73 -0.36 23.10
CA ASP A 56 -10.84 0.77 23.04
C ASP A 56 -11.08 1.64 21.80
N THR A 57 -10.59 2.88 21.82
CA THR A 57 -10.63 3.79 20.67
C THR A 57 -9.20 4.18 20.29
N PHE A 58 -8.85 3.90 19.04
CA PHE A 58 -7.60 4.35 18.42
C PHE A 58 -7.80 5.72 17.78
N ILE A 59 -7.04 6.73 18.23
CA ILE A 59 -7.25 8.13 17.86
C ILE A 59 -6.03 8.67 17.10
N VAL A 60 -6.27 9.34 15.99
CA VAL A 60 -5.26 10.10 15.24
C VAL A 60 -5.69 11.55 15.09
N TRP A 61 -4.73 12.44 14.94
CA TRP A 61 -5.03 13.85 14.66
C TRP A 61 -5.67 14.00 13.28
N LYS A 62 -5.12 13.31 12.25
CA LYS A 62 -5.56 13.36 10.86
C LYS A 62 -5.28 12.04 10.15
N LEU A 63 -6.11 11.68 9.17
CA LEU A 63 -6.00 10.42 8.42
C LEU A 63 -4.65 10.23 7.71
N ASP A 64 -4.07 11.30 7.20
CA ASP A 64 -2.78 11.28 6.51
C ASP A 64 -1.62 10.79 7.39
N ARG A 65 -1.80 10.82 8.72
CA ARG A 65 -0.83 10.27 9.69
C ARG A 65 -0.76 8.74 9.64
N LEU A 66 -1.84 8.07 9.24
CA LEU A 66 -1.87 6.61 9.10
C LEU A 66 -1.33 6.12 7.76
N GLY A 67 -1.64 6.79 6.67
CA GLY A 67 -1.22 6.38 5.34
C GLY A 67 -1.53 7.41 4.26
N ARG A 68 -0.92 7.21 3.09
CA ARG A 68 -1.15 8.08 1.91
C ARG A 68 -2.20 7.52 0.96
N SER A 69 -2.65 6.27 1.15
CA SER A 69 -3.67 5.65 0.30
C SER A 69 -4.95 5.42 1.05
N VAL A 70 -6.06 5.75 0.42
CA VAL A 70 -7.41 5.48 0.95
C VAL A 70 -7.60 3.98 1.19
N LYS A 71 -7.07 3.13 0.31
CA LYS A 71 -7.11 1.68 0.48
C LYS A 71 -6.47 1.23 1.80
N GLY A 72 -5.22 1.65 2.06
CA GLY A 72 -4.51 1.26 3.28
C GLY A 72 -5.23 1.71 4.54
N LEU A 73 -5.90 2.87 4.49
CA LEU A 73 -6.71 3.36 5.59
C LEU A 73 -7.95 2.47 5.82
N ILE A 74 -8.64 2.10 4.73
CA ILE A 74 -9.82 1.24 4.81
C ILE A 74 -9.45 -0.14 5.37
N ASP A 75 -8.39 -0.74 4.86
CA ASP A 75 -7.90 -2.03 5.33
C ASP A 75 -7.55 -1.97 6.83
N PHE A 76 -6.85 -0.90 7.25
CA PHE A 76 -6.48 -0.66 8.64
C PHE A 76 -7.70 -0.52 9.58
N VAL A 77 -8.66 0.32 9.23
CA VAL A 77 -9.86 0.54 10.08
C VAL A 77 -10.74 -0.72 10.10
N SER A 78 -10.81 -1.48 8.99
CA SER A 78 -11.51 -2.77 8.96
C SER A 78 -10.86 -3.81 9.88
N GLU A 79 -9.53 -3.79 10.02
CA GLU A 79 -8.84 -4.65 10.99
C GLU A 79 -9.13 -4.24 12.44
N LEU A 80 -9.20 -2.95 12.74
CA LEU A 80 -9.62 -2.46 14.05
C LEU A 80 -11.05 -2.88 14.37
N GLU A 81 -11.96 -2.79 13.41
CA GLU A 81 -13.35 -3.20 13.57
C GLU A 81 -13.48 -4.71 13.86
N LYS A 82 -12.71 -5.57 13.19
CA LYS A 82 -12.63 -7.02 13.50
C LYS A 82 -12.20 -7.29 14.94
N LYS A 83 -11.32 -6.44 15.48
CA LYS A 83 -10.88 -6.48 16.88
C LYS A 83 -11.85 -5.78 17.83
N LYS A 84 -12.98 -5.27 17.33
CA LYS A 84 -13.95 -4.44 18.06
C LYS A 84 -13.33 -3.20 18.71
N VAL A 85 -12.34 -2.61 18.03
CA VAL A 85 -11.68 -1.37 18.40
C VAL A 85 -12.25 -0.25 17.54
N HIS A 86 -12.62 0.86 18.17
CA HIS A 86 -13.12 2.04 17.46
C HIS A 86 -11.97 2.88 16.91
N PHE A 87 -12.25 3.55 15.81
CA PHE A 87 -11.30 4.47 15.17
C PHE A 87 -11.85 5.90 15.18
N LYS A 88 -10.98 6.88 15.49
CA LYS A 88 -11.35 8.29 15.47
C LYS A 88 -10.25 9.15 14.85
N SER A 89 -10.63 10.01 13.90
CA SER A 89 -9.79 11.09 13.38
C SER A 89 -10.34 12.43 13.83
N LEU A 90 -9.49 13.25 14.49
CA LEU A 90 -9.95 14.47 15.12
C LEU A 90 -10.29 15.58 14.12
N THR A 91 -9.49 15.73 13.07
CA THR A 91 -9.68 16.80 12.06
C THR A 91 -10.61 16.41 10.93
N ASP A 92 -10.68 15.11 10.61
CA ASP A 92 -11.53 14.63 9.51
C ASP A 92 -12.94 14.27 9.97
N HIS A 93 -13.25 14.45 11.27
CA HIS A 93 -14.55 14.21 11.90
C HIS A 93 -15.08 12.77 11.67
N ILE A 94 -14.19 11.80 11.57
CA ILE A 94 -14.52 10.38 11.45
C ILE A 94 -14.46 9.76 12.84
N ASP A 95 -15.55 9.12 13.27
CA ASP A 95 -15.64 8.43 14.57
C ASP A 95 -16.48 7.17 14.43
N THR A 96 -15.81 6.01 14.32
CA THR A 96 -16.48 4.72 14.13
C THR A 96 -17.15 4.19 15.43
N SER A 97 -17.02 4.87 16.56
CA SER A 97 -17.80 4.56 17.75
C SER A 97 -19.29 4.90 17.57
N THR A 98 -19.59 5.86 16.68
CA THR A 98 -20.95 6.27 16.37
C THR A 98 -21.54 5.51 15.17
N PRO A 99 -22.86 5.24 15.13
CA PRO A 99 -23.50 4.64 13.95
C PRO A 99 -23.29 5.43 12.67
N MET A 100 -23.34 6.76 12.75
CA MET A 100 -23.14 7.66 11.61
C MET A 100 -21.68 7.59 11.09
N GLY A 101 -20.70 7.58 11.99
CA GLY A 101 -19.30 7.48 11.60
C GLY A 101 -18.97 6.13 10.95
N ARG A 102 -19.54 5.01 11.43
CA ARG A 102 -19.44 3.71 10.76
C ARG A 102 -20.06 3.75 9.36
N PHE A 103 -21.25 4.29 9.24
CA PHE A 103 -21.93 4.44 7.95
C PHE A 103 -21.08 5.23 6.95
N PHE A 104 -20.55 6.39 7.33
CA PHE A 104 -19.65 7.17 6.48
C PHE A 104 -18.40 6.39 6.09
N PHE A 105 -17.80 5.67 7.04
CA PHE A 105 -16.63 4.86 6.73
C PHE A 105 -16.92 3.76 5.71
N HIS A 106 -18.06 3.07 5.84
CA HIS A 106 -18.47 2.04 4.87
C HIS A 106 -18.76 2.63 3.48
N ILE A 107 -19.32 3.83 3.40
CA ILE A 107 -19.49 4.54 2.11
C ILE A 107 -18.12 4.80 1.47
N LEU A 108 -17.16 5.36 2.21
CA LEU A 108 -15.81 5.61 1.71
C LEU A 108 -15.13 4.31 1.24
N ALA A 109 -15.28 3.23 1.98
CA ALA A 109 -14.78 1.92 1.63
C ALA A 109 -15.39 1.41 0.31
N SER A 110 -16.71 1.53 0.17
CA SER A 110 -17.43 1.12 -1.03
C SER A 110 -17.04 1.95 -2.26
N MET A 111 -16.87 3.25 -2.11
CA MET A 111 -16.39 4.14 -3.18
C MET A 111 -14.98 3.77 -3.65
N ALA A 112 -14.07 3.52 -2.72
CA ALA A 112 -12.69 3.11 -3.05
C ALA A 112 -12.64 1.72 -3.70
N GLN A 113 -13.56 0.83 -3.35
CA GLN A 113 -13.69 -0.46 -4.03
C GLN A 113 -14.21 -0.27 -5.45
N MET A 114 -15.27 0.50 -5.64
CA MET A 114 -15.82 0.82 -6.95
C MET A 114 -14.77 1.44 -7.89
N GLU A 115 -13.96 2.38 -7.39
CA GLU A 115 -12.88 2.99 -8.18
C GLU A 115 -11.86 1.94 -8.66
N ARG A 116 -11.48 1.01 -7.78
CA ARG A 116 -10.58 -0.11 -8.14
C ARG A 116 -11.18 -1.01 -9.22
N ASP A 117 -12.44 -1.35 -9.09
CA ASP A 117 -13.14 -2.22 -10.03
C ASP A 117 -13.23 -1.56 -11.41
N LEU A 118 -13.51 -0.26 -11.47
CA LEU A 118 -13.52 0.52 -12.72
C LEU A 118 -12.12 0.59 -13.37
N ILE A 119 -11.07 0.76 -12.58
CA ILE A 119 -9.68 0.74 -13.09
C ILE A 119 -9.34 -0.65 -13.63
N ALA A 120 -9.71 -1.71 -12.92
CA ALA A 120 -9.47 -3.08 -13.36
C ALA A 120 -10.22 -3.42 -14.66
N GLU A 121 -11.48 -2.98 -14.77
CA GLU A 121 -12.29 -3.14 -15.98
C GLU A 121 -11.67 -2.42 -17.18
N ARG A 122 -11.31 -1.14 -17.02
CA ARG A 122 -10.62 -0.37 -18.07
C ARG A 122 -9.31 -1.01 -18.50
N THR A 123 -8.54 -1.54 -17.55
CA THR A 123 -7.27 -2.21 -17.81
C THR A 123 -7.49 -3.49 -18.61
N ARG A 124 -8.48 -4.32 -18.24
CA ARG A 124 -8.84 -5.54 -18.99
C ARG A 124 -9.27 -5.20 -20.40
N ALA A 125 -10.20 -4.26 -20.57
CA ALA A 125 -10.62 -3.81 -21.89
C ALA A 125 -9.46 -3.30 -22.75
N GLY A 126 -8.54 -2.53 -22.17
CA GLY A 126 -7.32 -2.07 -22.87
C GLY A 126 -6.39 -3.20 -23.27
N LEU A 127 -6.20 -4.21 -22.42
CA LEU A 127 -5.39 -5.39 -22.72
C LEU A 127 -6.03 -6.25 -23.83
N ASP A 128 -7.34 -6.42 -23.81
CA ASP A 128 -8.06 -7.19 -24.83
C ASP A 128 -8.01 -6.49 -26.18
N ALA A 129 -8.21 -5.16 -26.22
CA ALA A 129 -8.02 -4.37 -27.43
C ALA A 129 -6.56 -4.44 -27.97
N ALA A 130 -5.57 -4.46 -27.09
CA ALA A 130 -4.17 -4.63 -27.48
C ALA A 130 -3.89 -6.02 -28.07
N ARG A 131 -4.46 -7.08 -27.46
CA ARG A 131 -4.35 -8.47 -27.95
C ARG A 131 -4.98 -8.62 -29.33
N GLN A 132 -6.18 -8.04 -29.54
CA GLN A 132 -6.84 -8.04 -30.85
C GLN A 132 -6.00 -7.37 -31.94
N ARG A 133 -5.17 -6.39 -31.59
CA ARG A 133 -4.20 -5.72 -32.47
C ARG A 133 -2.86 -6.47 -32.59
N GLY A 134 -2.76 -7.73 -32.11
CA GLY A 134 -1.56 -8.55 -32.16
C GLY A 134 -0.46 -8.15 -31.18
N ARG A 135 -0.74 -7.25 -30.23
CA ARG A 135 0.24 -6.86 -29.20
C ARG A 135 0.24 -7.90 -28.09
N VAL A 136 1.35 -8.63 -27.95
CA VAL A 136 1.56 -9.60 -26.89
C VAL A 136 2.31 -8.91 -25.75
N GLY A 137 1.73 -8.91 -24.56
CA GLY A 137 2.38 -8.38 -23.35
C GLY A 137 3.49 -9.31 -22.87
N GLY A 138 4.27 -8.81 -21.91
CA GLY A 138 5.36 -9.54 -21.28
C GLY A 138 6.74 -9.08 -21.72
N ARG A 139 7.78 -9.74 -21.16
CA ARG A 139 9.17 -9.45 -21.50
C ARG A 139 9.45 -9.90 -22.94
N LYS A 140 10.06 -9.03 -23.72
CA LYS A 140 10.51 -9.38 -25.09
C LYS A 140 11.41 -10.62 -25.04
N ARG A 141 11.17 -11.56 -25.96
CA ARG A 141 12.01 -12.76 -26.09
C ARG A 141 13.44 -12.35 -26.41
N GLN A 142 14.39 -12.75 -25.61
CA GLN A 142 15.81 -12.51 -25.83
C GLN A 142 16.32 -13.26 -27.11
N MET A 143 15.82 -14.49 -27.30
CA MET A 143 16.08 -15.29 -28.50
C MET A 143 15.04 -14.97 -29.56
N THR A 144 15.38 -14.09 -30.48
CA THR A 144 14.58 -13.81 -31.68
C THR A 144 14.74 -14.96 -32.71
N PRO A 145 13.81 -15.12 -33.65
CA PRO A 145 13.96 -16.13 -34.71
C PRO A 145 15.33 -16.08 -35.41
N SER A 146 15.83 -14.89 -35.71
CA SER A 146 17.16 -14.69 -36.30
C SER A 146 18.29 -15.17 -35.41
N LYS A 147 18.25 -14.86 -34.09
CA LYS A 147 19.24 -15.36 -33.12
C LYS A 147 19.22 -16.88 -32.98
N ILE A 148 18.01 -17.50 -33.03
CA ILE A 148 17.86 -18.96 -32.98
C ILE A 148 18.51 -19.61 -34.21
N GLU A 149 18.33 -19.01 -35.38
CA GLU A 149 18.94 -19.51 -36.60
C GLU A 149 20.48 -19.38 -36.60
N SER A 150 20.96 -18.22 -36.12
CA SER A 150 22.40 -18.00 -35.92
C SER A 150 23.00 -18.97 -34.90
N ALA A 151 22.30 -19.23 -33.78
CA ALA A 151 22.72 -20.21 -32.78
C ALA A 151 22.86 -21.61 -33.40
N LYS A 152 21.86 -22.07 -34.20
CA LYS A 152 21.89 -23.36 -34.89
C LYS A 152 23.08 -23.49 -35.83
N LYS A 153 23.38 -22.44 -36.62
CA LYS A 153 24.53 -22.42 -37.54
C LYS A 153 25.87 -22.51 -36.79
N LEU A 154 26.02 -21.75 -35.70
CA LEU A 154 27.24 -21.76 -34.89
C LEU A 154 27.47 -23.13 -34.22
N LEU A 155 26.42 -23.74 -33.67
CA LEU A 155 26.49 -25.10 -33.11
C LEU A 155 26.83 -26.15 -34.15
N ALA A 156 26.26 -26.06 -35.37
CA ALA A 156 26.56 -26.98 -36.47
C ALA A 156 28.02 -26.86 -36.91
N ASN A 157 28.64 -25.70 -36.76
CA ASN A 157 30.06 -25.48 -37.06
C ASN A 157 30.98 -25.91 -35.88
N GLY A 158 30.46 -26.60 -34.87
CA GLY A 158 31.25 -27.17 -33.76
C GLY A 158 31.62 -26.16 -32.64
N ILE A 159 31.04 -24.95 -32.64
CA ILE A 159 31.30 -23.97 -31.59
C ILE A 159 30.61 -24.42 -30.29
N PRO A 160 31.34 -24.41 -29.14
CA PRO A 160 30.77 -24.84 -27.85
C PRO A 160 29.54 -24.03 -27.45
N PRO A 161 28.49 -24.64 -26.83
CA PRO A 161 27.26 -23.95 -26.42
C PRO A 161 27.49 -22.74 -25.55
N LYS A 162 28.48 -22.77 -24.67
CA LYS A 162 28.85 -21.67 -23.79
C LYS A 162 29.33 -20.44 -24.58
N GLU A 163 30.10 -20.64 -25.60
CA GLU A 163 30.59 -19.59 -26.49
C GLU A 163 29.49 -19.00 -27.35
N VAL A 164 28.59 -19.86 -27.87
CA VAL A 164 27.39 -19.44 -28.61
C VAL A 164 26.46 -18.59 -27.72
N ALA A 165 26.28 -18.98 -26.47
CA ALA A 165 25.47 -18.20 -25.50
C ALA A 165 26.09 -16.81 -25.23
N ASN A 166 27.40 -16.75 -25.04
CA ASN A 166 28.12 -15.49 -24.84
C ASN A 166 27.99 -14.57 -26.07
N ASN A 167 28.19 -15.12 -27.28
CA ASN A 167 28.11 -14.37 -28.53
C ASN A 167 26.71 -13.77 -28.78
N LEU A 168 25.67 -14.46 -28.35
CA LEU A 168 24.27 -14.01 -28.49
C LEU A 168 23.75 -13.20 -27.30
N GLY A 169 24.56 -13.05 -26.22
CA GLY A 169 24.20 -12.30 -25.00
C GLY A 169 23.05 -12.94 -24.24
N VAL A 170 23.03 -14.29 -24.15
CA VAL A 170 22.00 -15.05 -23.41
C VAL A 170 22.65 -15.97 -22.38
N SER A 171 21.91 -16.31 -21.33
CA SER A 171 22.34 -17.35 -20.40
C SER A 171 22.19 -18.74 -21.03
N ILE A 172 23.05 -19.66 -20.61
CA ILE A 172 22.95 -21.09 -20.96
C ILE A 172 21.72 -21.67 -20.27
#